data_47f73e9ea296a745f3c64cdcbcccb72e
#
_entry.id   47f73e9ea296a745f3c64cdcbcccb72e
#
_cell.length_a   1.000
_cell.length_b   1.000
_cell.length_c   1.000
_cell.angle_alpha   90.00
_cell.angle_beta   90.00
_cell.angle_gamma   90.00
#
_symmetry.space_group_name_H-M   'P 1'
#
loop_
_entity.id
_entity.type
_entity.pdbx_description
1 polymer ?
#
loop_
_entity_poly.entity_id
_entity_poly.type
_entity_poly.pdbx_seq_one_letter_code
_entity_poly.pdbx_strand_id
1 'polypeptide(L)'
;MSEILFYLEKCLIHGRLSVFVQQTRENERGVLMEQTVYLQLEDGTCLTGKHFGAPLKEDVIAEVVFTTAMTGYTETLTDPSYYGQMVVQTFPLIGNYGVNPKDFESKGIHMSAYITREWCPCPSNFRCQMDLDAFLKQQNVPGIYDLDTRYLTKLIRERGVMNGRLTSLRPDSAAV
;
A
#
# COMPACT_ATOMS: atom_id res chain seq x y z
N MET A 1 -17.18 2.43 -17.92
CA MET A 1 -17.64 3.84 -18.13
C MET A 1 -18.49 4.38 -16.97
N SER A 2 -19.15 3.54 -16.16
CA SER A 2 -20.01 3.98 -15.05
C SER A 2 -19.26 4.31 -13.74
N GLU A 3 -18.15 3.65 -13.45
CA GLU A 3 -17.40 3.87 -12.20
C GLU A 3 -16.58 5.17 -12.19
N ILE A 4 -16.06 5.57 -13.32
CA ILE A 4 -15.31 6.83 -13.47
C ILE A 4 -16.22 8.06 -13.24
N LEU A 5 -17.48 7.98 -13.68
CA LEU A 5 -18.45 9.06 -13.44
C LEU A 5 -18.80 9.21 -11.95
N PHE A 6 -18.91 8.11 -11.24
CA PHE A 6 -19.22 8.10 -9.80
C PHE A 6 -18.08 8.70 -8.94
N TYR A 7 -16.83 8.49 -9.35
CA TYR A 7 -15.67 9.11 -8.71
C TYR A 7 -15.55 10.61 -9.02
N LEU A 8 -15.90 11.02 -10.22
CA LEU A 8 -15.88 12.42 -10.64
C LEU A 8 -16.89 13.29 -9.84
N GLU A 9 -18.07 12.77 -9.55
CA GLU A 9 -19.06 13.49 -8.76
C GLU A 9 -18.61 13.72 -7.29
N LYS A 10 -17.91 12.78 -6.67
CA LYS A 10 -17.40 12.94 -5.31
C LYS A 10 -16.24 13.95 -5.20
N CYS A 11 -15.43 14.11 -6.24
CA CYS A 11 -14.33 15.09 -6.25
C CYS A 11 -14.76 16.52 -6.56
N LEU A 12 -15.92 16.71 -7.21
CA LEU A 12 -16.47 18.05 -7.55
C LEU A 12 -16.86 18.88 -6.32
N ILE A 13 -17.14 18.25 -5.19
CA ILE A 13 -17.66 18.92 -3.99
C ILE A 13 -16.59 19.74 -3.22
N HIS A 14 -15.29 19.56 -3.50
CA HIS A 14 -14.20 20.13 -2.70
C HIS A 14 -13.21 21.06 -3.43
N GLY A 15 -13.57 21.62 -4.57
CA GLY A 15 -12.81 22.75 -5.18
C GLY A 15 -11.38 22.44 -5.66
N ARG A 16 -10.97 21.17 -5.74
CA ARG A 16 -9.62 20.74 -6.19
C ARG A 16 -9.60 20.22 -7.63
N LEU A 17 -10.35 20.86 -8.52
CA LEU A 17 -10.45 20.45 -9.94
C LEU A 17 -9.11 20.49 -10.68
N SER A 18 -8.20 21.41 -10.32
CA SER A 18 -6.94 21.63 -11.07
C SER A 18 -5.92 20.50 -10.92
N VAL A 19 -5.78 19.94 -9.71
CA VAL A 19 -4.83 18.85 -9.47
C VAL A 19 -5.36 17.53 -10.03
N PHE A 20 -6.67 17.30 -9.91
CA PHE A 20 -7.31 16.09 -10.44
C PHE A 20 -7.32 16.05 -11.98
N VAL A 21 -7.56 17.20 -12.65
CA VAL A 21 -7.50 17.30 -14.12
C VAL A 21 -6.08 17.13 -14.64
N GLN A 22 -5.06 17.51 -13.88
CA GLN A 22 -3.67 17.27 -14.27
C GLN A 22 -3.30 15.79 -14.13
N GLN A 23 -3.72 15.14 -13.07
CA GLN A 23 -3.48 13.71 -12.83
C GLN A 23 -4.27 12.81 -13.80
N THR A 24 -5.51 13.20 -14.18
CA THR A 24 -6.29 12.50 -15.23
C THR A 24 -5.68 12.68 -16.62
N ARG A 25 -5.07 13.82 -16.95
CA ARG A 25 -4.38 14.02 -18.24
C ARG A 25 -3.09 13.22 -18.37
N GLU A 26 -2.41 12.91 -17.28
CA GLU A 26 -1.27 11.99 -17.26
C GLU A 26 -1.75 10.53 -17.37
N ASN A 27 -2.91 10.19 -16.80
CA ASN A 27 -3.53 8.87 -16.89
C ASN A 27 -4.17 8.58 -18.27
N GLU A 28 -4.59 9.58 -19.04
CA GLU A 28 -5.14 9.35 -20.39
C GLU A 28 -4.08 8.91 -21.42
N ARG A 29 -2.80 9.00 -21.07
CA ARG A 29 -1.69 8.48 -21.91
C ARG A 29 -1.04 7.21 -21.42
N GLY A 30 -1.40 6.73 -20.25
CA GLY A 30 -0.96 5.45 -19.70
C GLY A 30 -2.16 4.76 -19.07
N VAL A 31 -2.66 3.72 -19.72
CA VAL A 31 -3.42 2.70 -19.02
C VAL A 31 -2.54 2.31 -17.83
N LEU A 32 -2.94 2.68 -16.60
CA LEU A 32 -2.33 2.13 -15.40
C LEU A 32 -2.53 0.61 -15.51
N MET A 33 -1.56 -0.06 -16.09
CA MET A 33 -1.50 -1.52 -16.05
C MET A 33 -1.35 -1.86 -14.58
N GLU A 34 -2.46 -2.21 -13.93
CA GLU A 34 -2.45 -2.72 -12.57
C GLU A 34 -1.50 -3.91 -12.54
N GLN A 35 -0.29 -3.67 -12.05
CA GLN A 35 0.73 -4.71 -11.99
C GLN A 35 0.34 -5.70 -10.90
N THR A 36 0.08 -6.94 -11.29
CA THR A 36 -0.10 -8.04 -10.35
C THR A 36 1.22 -8.35 -9.66
N VAL A 37 1.18 -8.46 -8.35
CA VAL A 37 2.32 -8.86 -7.51
C VAL A 37 1.88 -9.96 -6.54
N TYR A 38 2.86 -10.69 -6.05
CA TYR A 38 2.65 -11.87 -5.21
C TYR A 38 3.39 -11.71 -3.90
N LEU A 39 2.71 -12.05 -2.81
CA LEU A 39 3.30 -12.24 -1.50
C LEU A 39 3.39 -13.74 -1.23
N GLN A 40 4.59 -14.28 -1.27
CA GLN A 40 4.89 -15.66 -0.92
C GLN A 40 5.44 -15.73 0.49
N LEU A 41 4.83 -16.54 1.34
CA LEU A 41 5.31 -16.78 2.71
C LEU A 41 6.20 -18.03 2.76
N GLU A 42 7.02 -18.13 3.79
CA GLU A 42 7.94 -19.25 3.98
C GLU A 42 7.25 -20.61 4.13
N ASP A 43 5.96 -20.62 4.50
CA ASP A 43 5.16 -21.85 4.57
C ASP A 43 4.59 -22.30 3.21
N GLY A 44 4.96 -21.62 2.13
CA GLY A 44 4.46 -21.87 0.78
C GLY A 44 3.13 -21.16 0.44
N THR A 45 2.49 -20.50 1.40
CA THR A 45 1.28 -19.71 1.12
C THR A 45 1.61 -18.58 0.15
N CYS A 46 0.85 -18.47 -0.93
CA CYS A 46 1.00 -17.40 -1.92
C CYS A 46 -0.30 -16.59 -2.02
N LEU A 47 -0.19 -15.30 -1.78
CA LEU A 47 -1.28 -14.33 -1.90
C LEU A 47 -1.02 -13.45 -3.12
N THR A 48 -2.07 -13.19 -3.89
CA THR A 48 -2.02 -12.34 -5.07
C THR A 48 -2.65 -11.00 -4.74
N GLY A 49 -2.01 -9.93 -5.18
CA GLY A 49 -2.52 -8.57 -5.03
C GLY A 49 -2.07 -7.68 -6.17
N LYS A 50 -2.28 -6.38 -6.01
CA LYS A 50 -1.93 -5.33 -6.96
C LYS A 50 -0.85 -4.44 -6.37
N HIS A 51 0.04 -3.98 -7.22
CA HIS A 51 1.14 -3.10 -6.84
C HIS A 51 0.69 -1.65 -6.67
N PHE A 52 1.24 -0.95 -5.67
CA PHE A 52 1.22 0.51 -5.53
C PHE A 52 2.52 0.97 -4.85
N GLY A 53 2.76 2.27 -4.78
CA GLY A 53 4.01 2.80 -4.23
C GLY A 53 5.19 2.72 -5.19
N ALA A 54 6.39 2.57 -4.64
CA ALA A 54 7.62 2.54 -5.44
C ALA A 54 7.69 1.28 -6.33
N PRO A 55 8.24 1.40 -7.56
CA PRO A 55 8.38 0.25 -8.45
C PRO A 55 9.15 -0.90 -7.79
N LEU A 56 8.62 -2.10 -7.91
CA LEU A 56 9.28 -3.33 -7.45
C LEU A 56 10.34 -3.75 -8.48
N LYS A 57 11.57 -3.27 -8.28
CA LYS A 57 12.71 -3.55 -9.19
C LYS A 57 13.31 -4.94 -8.94
N GLU A 58 13.29 -5.36 -7.69
CA GLU A 58 13.81 -6.63 -7.20
C GLU A 58 12.83 -7.21 -6.19
N ASP A 59 12.95 -8.49 -5.92
CA ASP A 59 12.16 -9.12 -4.87
C ASP A 59 12.53 -8.55 -3.50
N VAL A 60 11.52 -8.23 -2.71
CA VAL A 60 11.72 -7.83 -1.31
C VAL A 60 11.50 -9.05 -0.44
N ILE A 61 12.52 -9.40 0.34
CA ILE A 61 12.46 -10.51 1.31
C ILE A 61 12.62 -9.92 2.70
N ALA A 62 11.62 -10.11 3.55
CA ALA A 62 11.62 -9.58 4.91
C ALA A 62 10.63 -10.33 5.79
N GLU A 63 10.77 -10.12 7.09
CA GLU A 63 9.80 -10.58 8.08
C GLU A 63 8.46 -9.87 7.88
N VAL A 64 7.37 -10.64 7.89
CA VAL A 64 6.01 -10.11 7.76
C VAL A 64 5.39 -9.94 9.13
N VAL A 65 5.09 -8.70 9.48
CA VAL A 65 4.46 -8.32 10.75
C VAL A 65 3.15 -7.59 10.49
N PHE A 66 2.29 -7.47 11.50
CA PHE A 66 1.03 -6.75 11.35
C PHE A 66 0.80 -5.75 12.46
N THR A 67 0.03 -4.72 12.16
CA THR A 67 -0.52 -3.78 13.14
C THR A 67 -2.04 -3.80 13.11
N THR A 68 -2.66 -3.67 14.29
CA THR A 68 -4.13 -3.62 14.43
C THR A 68 -4.63 -2.21 14.68
N ALA A 69 -3.77 -1.20 14.54
CA ALA A 69 -4.17 0.19 14.67
C ALA A 69 -5.24 0.57 13.63
N MET A 70 -6.33 1.17 14.09
CA MET A 70 -7.43 1.60 13.23
C MET A 70 -7.18 2.96 12.59
N THR A 71 -6.28 3.74 13.17
CA THR A 71 -5.89 5.09 12.74
C THR A 71 -4.36 5.20 12.85
N GLY A 72 -3.77 6.29 12.36
CA GLY A 72 -2.35 6.53 12.52
C GLY A 72 -1.47 5.72 11.58
N TYR A 73 -1.92 5.46 10.36
CA TYR A 73 -1.08 4.74 9.40
C TYR A 73 0.16 5.56 8.98
N THR A 74 0.11 6.88 9.05
CA THR A 74 1.27 7.75 8.77
C THR A 74 2.34 7.57 9.84
N GLU A 75 1.95 7.50 11.10
CA GLU A 75 2.79 7.18 12.24
C GLU A 75 3.38 5.78 12.10
N THR A 76 2.55 4.77 11.80
CA THR A 76 3.01 3.40 11.52
C THR A 76 4.05 3.34 10.40
N LEU A 77 3.83 4.07 9.29
CA LEU A 77 4.76 4.09 8.15
C LEU A 77 6.14 4.64 8.54
N THR A 78 6.16 5.62 9.43
CA THR A 78 7.38 6.33 9.82
C THR A 78 7.97 5.86 11.15
N ASP A 79 7.39 4.84 11.78
CA ASP A 79 7.88 4.25 13.01
C ASP A 79 9.15 3.42 12.75
N PRO A 80 10.31 3.80 13.36
CA PRO A 80 11.56 3.05 13.19
C PRO A 80 11.51 1.61 13.71
N SER A 81 10.53 1.26 14.55
CA SER A 81 10.34 -0.10 15.07
C SER A 81 10.10 -1.13 13.96
N TYR A 82 9.60 -0.70 12.81
CA TYR A 82 9.36 -1.56 11.64
C TYR A 82 10.54 -1.61 10.67
N TYR A 83 11.73 -1.25 11.11
CA TYR A 83 12.91 -1.23 10.25
C TYR A 83 13.14 -2.60 9.58
N GLY A 84 13.18 -2.60 8.25
CA GLY A 84 13.44 -3.79 7.44
C GLY A 84 12.31 -4.81 7.35
N GLN A 85 11.15 -4.58 7.97
CA GLN A 85 10.00 -5.50 7.97
C GLN A 85 9.00 -5.16 6.86
N MET A 86 8.18 -6.13 6.46
CA MET A 86 6.95 -5.91 5.68
C MET A 86 5.78 -5.77 6.64
N VAL A 87 5.09 -4.63 6.59
CA VAL A 87 4.03 -4.32 7.55
C VAL A 87 2.66 -4.49 6.94
N VAL A 88 1.84 -5.35 7.54
CA VAL A 88 0.44 -5.56 7.20
C VAL A 88 -0.43 -4.61 8.01
N GLN A 89 -1.12 -3.70 7.34
CA GLN A 89 -2.13 -2.87 7.97
C GLN A 89 -3.47 -3.62 7.98
N THR A 90 -3.96 -3.97 9.15
CA THR A 90 -5.20 -4.77 9.25
C THR A 90 -6.46 -3.95 9.03
N PHE A 91 -6.41 -2.63 9.24
CA PHE A 91 -7.54 -1.77 8.92
C PHE A 91 -7.80 -1.78 7.41
N PRO A 92 -9.06 -2.00 6.96
CA PRO A 92 -9.34 -2.31 5.56
C PRO A 92 -8.97 -1.22 4.57
N LEU A 93 -9.29 0.04 4.86
CA LEU A 93 -9.09 1.17 3.96
C LEU A 93 -8.02 2.12 4.49
N ILE A 94 -6.94 2.27 3.75
CA ILE A 94 -5.80 3.12 4.08
C ILE A 94 -5.66 4.26 3.06
N GLY A 95 -5.06 5.38 3.47
CA GLY A 95 -4.83 6.51 2.57
C GLY A 95 -5.97 7.54 2.53
N ASN A 96 -7.10 7.29 3.19
CA ASN A 96 -8.31 8.12 3.13
C ASN A 96 -8.13 9.57 3.63
N TYR A 97 -7.20 9.82 4.55
CA TYR A 97 -6.85 11.18 5.00
C TYR A 97 -5.52 11.70 4.44
N GLY A 98 -4.87 10.92 3.56
CA GLY A 98 -3.59 11.28 2.97
C GLY A 98 -2.43 11.25 3.95
N VAL A 99 -1.34 11.90 3.60
CA VAL A 99 -0.11 11.99 4.40
C VAL A 99 0.11 13.42 4.83
N ASN A 100 0.40 13.61 6.12
CA ASN A 100 0.77 14.89 6.70
C ASN A 100 2.11 14.72 7.45
N PRO A 101 3.17 15.43 7.05
CA PRO A 101 4.49 15.33 7.69
C PRO A 101 4.51 15.66 9.19
N LYS A 102 3.50 16.36 9.71
CA LYS A 102 3.41 16.66 11.14
C LYS A 102 3.05 15.43 11.99
N ASP A 103 2.54 14.39 11.35
CA ASP A 103 2.12 13.15 11.99
C ASP A 103 3.23 12.05 11.88
N PHE A 104 4.46 12.42 11.48
CA PHE A 104 5.60 11.51 11.35
C PHE A 104 6.24 11.23 12.70
N GLU A 105 6.53 9.95 12.98
CA GLU A 105 7.33 9.52 14.13
C GLU A 105 8.84 9.70 13.89
N SER A 106 9.26 9.68 12.61
CA SER A 106 10.65 9.85 12.22
C SER A 106 10.79 10.59 10.88
N LYS A 107 12.01 10.70 10.35
CA LYS A 107 12.30 11.43 9.10
C LYS A 107 11.75 10.77 7.83
N GLY A 108 11.34 9.51 7.87
CA GLY A 108 10.88 8.77 6.70
C GLY A 108 10.45 7.34 7.01
N ILE A 109 10.16 6.59 5.97
CA ILE A 109 9.72 5.20 6.09
C ILE A 109 10.93 4.29 6.31
N HIS A 110 10.81 3.35 7.23
CA HIS A 110 11.89 2.39 7.56
C HIS A 110 11.54 0.94 7.19
N MET A 111 10.27 0.66 6.88
CA MET A 111 9.84 -0.67 6.47
C MET A 111 10.26 -1.00 5.04
N SER A 112 10.37 -2.29 4.72
CA SER A 112 10.76 -2.78 3.41
C SER A 112 9.60 -2.83 2.42
N ALA A 113 8.38 -3.07 2.88
CA ALA A 113 7.17 -3.03 2.06
C ALA A 113 5.92 -2.78 2.91
N TYR A 114 4.87 -2.27 2.29
CA TYR A 114 3.59 -1.99 2.93
C TYR A 114 2.46 -2.83 2.33
N ILE A 115 1.68 -3.48 3.18
CA ILE A 115 0.65 -4.45 2.79
C ILE A 115 -0.70 -3.99 3.30
N THR A 116 -1.67 -3.79 2.39
CA THR A 116 -3.01 -3.30 2.72
C THR A 116 -4.09 -4.10 2.00
N ARG A 117 -5.32 -4.07 2.51
CA ARG A 117 -6.46 -4.61 1.79
C ARG A 117 -6.93 -3.67 0.68
N GLU A 118 -7.15 -2.42 1.03
CA GLU A 118 -7.58 -1.37 0.12
C GLU A 118 -6.82 -0.08 0.40
N TRP A 119 -6.52 0.70 -0.62
CA TRP A 119 -5.98 2.04 -0.47
C TRP A 119 -6.84 3.07 -1.21
N CYS A 120 -6.91 4.25 -0.67
CA CYS A 120 -7.68 5.37 -1.23
C CYS A 120 -6.75 6.24 -2.08
N PRO A 121 -6.92 6.29 -3.42
CA PRO A 121 -6.10 7.13 -4.29
C PRO A 121 -6.44 8.62 -4.17
N CYS A 122 -7.62 8.95 -3.63
CA CYS A 122 -8.12 10.33 -3.53
C CYS A 122 -8.43 10.68 -2.07
N PRO A 123 -7.43 11.07 -1.27
CA PRO A 123 -7.66 11.47 0.12
C PRO A 123 -8.53 12.71 0.20
N SER A 124 -9.44 12.76 1.19
CA SER A 124 -10.42 13.84 1.36
C SER A 124 -10.22 14.70 2.61
N ASN A 125 -9.06 14.63 3.25
CA ASN A 125 -8.78 15.40 4.46
C ASN A 125 -8.15 16.76 4.12
N PHE A 126 -8.59 17.82 4.83
CA PHE A 126 -8.05 19.18 4.65
C PHE A 126 -6.56 19.32 5.04
N ARG A 127 -6.04 18.43 5.90
CA ARG A 127 -4.64 18.38 6.32
C ARG A 127 -3.75 17.59 5.35
N CYS A 128 -4.32 16.94 4.34
CA CYS A 128 -3.60 16.15 3.37
C CYS A 128 -2.64 17.02 2.58
N GLN A 129 -1.35 16.66 2.59
CA GLN A 129 -0.32 17.31 1.79
C GLN A 129 0.09 16.47 0.58
N MET A 130 -0.01 15.14 0.67
CA MET A 130 0.22 14.21 -0.44
C MET A 130 -0.61 12.93 -0.25
N ASP A 131 -0.83 12.21 -1.33
CA ASP A 131 -1.44 10.89 -1.26
C ASP A 131 -0.43 9.83 -0.80
N LEU A 132 -0.93 8.67 -0.41
CA LEU A 132 -0.11 7.58 0.12
C LEU A 132 0.82 6.99 -0.94
N ASP A 133 0.36 6.83 -2.17
CA ASP A 133 1.14 6.26 -3.27
C ASP A 133 2.35 7.14 -3.60
N ALA A 134 2.13 8.46 -3.68
CA ALA A 134 3.21 9.42 -3.89
C ALA A 134 4.23 9.39 -2.75
N PHE A 135 3.78 9.27 -1.50
CA PHE A 135 4.67 9.19 -0.35
C PHE A 135 5.54 7.91 -0.39
N LEU A 136 4.93 6.76 -0.65
CA LEU A 136 5.65 5.50 -0.78
C LEU A 136 6.68 5.55 -1.92
N LYS A 137 6.31 6.14 -3.07
CA LYS A 137 7.23 6.35 -4.21
C LYS A 137 8.41 7.25 -3.84
N GLN A 138 8.15 8.34 -3.13
CA GLN A 138 9.20 9.26 -2.67
C GLN A 138 10.18 8.58 -1.72
N GLN A 139 9.70 7.67 -0.88
CA GLN A 139 10.50 6.94 0.09
C GLN A 139 11.09 5.62 -0.47
N ASN A 140 10.84 5.32 -1.76
CA ASN A 140 11.29 4.10 -2.44
C ASN A 140 10.80 2.81 -1.76
N VAL A 141 9.57 2.81 -1.24
CA VAL A 141 8.94 1.66 -0.58
C VAL A 141 7.84 1.10 -1.47
N PRO A 142 7.91 -0.18 -1.89
CA PRO A 142 6.84 -0.84 -2.62
C PRO A 142 5.67 -1.18 -1.70
N GLY A 143 4.49 -1.24 -2.29
CA GLY A 143 3.28 -1.67 -1.60
C GLY A 143 2.50 -2.70 -2.40
N ILE A 144 1.71 -3.49 -1.68
CA ILE A 144 0.74 -4.42 -2.25
C ILE A 144 -0.63 -4.20 -1.60
N TYR A 145 -1.66 -4.14 -2.43
CA TYR A 145 -3.05 -4.04 -1.98
C TYR A 145 -3.92 -5.10 -2.68
N ASP A 146 -5.22 -5.14 -2.36
CA ASP A 146 -6.20 -6.07 -2.91
C ASP A 146 -5.91 -7.53 -2.50
N LEU A 147 -5.52 -7.74 -1.23
CA LEU A 147 -5.37 -9.07 -0.67
C LEU A 147 -6.08 -9.22 0.68
N ASP A 148 -6.33 -10.47 1.08
CA ASP A 148 -7.00 -10.75 2.36
C ASP A 148 -6.04 -10.58 3.54
N THR A 149 -5.92 -9.33 4.01
CA THR A 149 -5.11 -8.99 5.18
C THR A 149 -5.62 -9.65 6.46
N ARG A 150 -6.91 -9.95 6.56
CA ARG A 150 -7.48 -10.66 7.70
C ARG A 150 -7.01 -12.10 7.77
N TYR A 151 -7.03 -12.81 6.63
CA TYR A 151 -6.49 -14.16 6.52
C TYR A 151 -4.99 -14.17 6.84
N LEU A 152 -4.22 -13.27 6.24
CA LEU A 152 -2.79 -13.14 6.47
C LEU A 152 -2.46 -12.89 7.96
N THR A 153 -3.17 -11.97 8.60
CA THR A 153 -3.00 -11.67 10.02
C THR A 153 -3.30 -12.88 10.91
N LYS A 154 -4.36 -13.63 10.59
CA LYS A 154 -4.70 -14.85 11.33
C LYS A 154 -3.59 -15.89 11.20
N LEU A 155 -3.07 -16.08 9.99
CA LEU A 155 -1.99 -17.01 9.71
C LEU A 155 -0.73 -16.68 10.52
N ILE A 156 -0.29 -15.41 10.49
CA ILE A 156 0.87 -14.95 11.26
C ILE A 156 0.64 -15.11 12.78
N ARG A 157 -0.56 -14.83 13.28
CA ARG A 157 -0.90 -15.01 14.70
C ARG A 157 -0.84 -16.47 15.14
N GLU A 158 -1.26 -17.41 14.29
CA GLU A 158 -1.31 -18.83 14.62
C GLU A 158 0.06 -19.50 14.52
N ARG A 159 0.88 -19.08 13.55
CA ARG A 159 2.18 -19.71 13.26
C ARG A 159 3.38 -18.97 13.85
N GLY A 160 3.19 -17.74 14.28
CA GLY A 160 4.27 -16.85 14.70
C GLY A 160 4.82 -16.01 13.56
N VAL A 161 5.97 -15.42 13.79
CA VAL A 161 6.67 -14.59 12.82
C VAL A 161 7.10 -15.42 11.61
N MET A 162 6.86 -14.91 10.40
CA MET A 162 7.20 -15.56 9.14
C MET A 162 7.91 -14.60 8.21
N ASN A 163 8.87 -15.13 7.44
CA ASN A 163 9.42 -14.40 6.32
C ASN A 163 8.48 -14.44 5.12
N GLY A 164 8.46 -13.35 4.38
CA GLY A 164 7.73 -13.23 3.13
C GLY A 164 8.64 -12.73 2.01
N ARG A 165 8.26 -13.05 0.79
CA ARG A 165 8.85 -12.55 -0.45
C ARG A 165 7.79 -11.82 -1.25
N LEU A 166 7.97 -10.54 -1.47
CA LEU A 166 7.14 -9.75 -2.38
C LEU A 166 7.82 -9.75 -3.76
N THR A 167 7.13 -10.26 -4.78
CA THR A 167 7.67 -10.43 -6.12
C THR A 167 6.66 -10.07 -7.21
N SER A 168 7.15 -9.60 -8.35
CA SER A 168 6.35 -9.41 -9.57
C SER A 168 6.26 -10.66 -10.44
N LEU A 169 7.11 -11.66 -10.16
CA LEU A 169 7.11 -12.93 -10.88
C LEU A 169 6.12 -13.89 -10.21
N ARG A 170 5.27 -14.52 -11.01
CA ARG A 170 4.38 -15.56 -10.49
C ARG A 170 5.22 -16.70 -9.94
N PRO A 171 5.12 -17.02 -8.63
CA PRO A 171 5.85 -18.15 -8.09
C PRO A 171 5.37 -19.43 -8.77
N ASP A 172 6.28 -20.17 -9.38
CA ASP A 172 5.98 -21.52 -9.83
C ASP A 172 5.68 -22.39 -8.60
N SER A 173 4.65 -23.22 -8.68
CA SER A 173 4.19 -24.09 -7.60
C SER A 173 5.24 -25.16 -7.17
N ALA A 174 6.44 -25.10 -7.69
CA ALA A 174 7.53 -26.06 -7.50
C ALA A 174 8.80 -25.48 -6.85
N ALA A 175 8.80 -24.20 -6.44
CA ALA A 175 9.98 -23.59 -5.80
C ALA A 175 9.67 -23.25 -4.33
N VAL A 176 9.67 -24.26 -3.48
CA VAL A 176 9.80 -24.16 -2.02
C VAL A 176 11.12 -24.83 -1.63
#